data_c472529997b4d6c57d149b494c7594f9
#
_entry.id   c472529997b4d6c57d149b494c7594f9
#
_cell.length_a   1.000
_cell.length_b   1.000
_cell.length_c   1.000
_cell.angle_alpha   90.00
_cell.angle_beta   90.00
_cell.angle_gamma   90.00
#
_symmetry.space_group_name_H-M   'P 1'
#
loop_
_entity.id
_entity.type
_entity.pdbx_description
1 polymer ?
#
loop_
_entity_poly.entity_id
_entity_poly.type
_entity_poly.pdbx_seq_one_letter_code
_entity_poly.pdbx_strand_id
1 'polypeptide(L)'
;EFSDEVLNTLSSGDFHEVEQLMKGDLQDKREKLIQKLGENIVVRRMFQSDDSADHTGVYLHSNKKIACVTSLRGGNDEAAKDIAMHIAATDPLAISPNDIPIEILEKEKEIFEAQSADSGKPKDIVVKMVEGKVKKFVSEVSLTEQDFVKDPGVKIKFLLDKNNAQVIQFERFEVGEGIEVEETDFAAEVMSQIKKS
;
A
#
# COMPACT_ATOMS: atom_id res chain seq x y z
N GLU A 1 4.56 -3.46 -23.94
CA GLU A 1 3.94 -2.70 -25.05
C GLU A 1 2.77 -1.84 -24.56
N PHE A 2 1.59 -2.39 -24.18
CA PHE A 2 0.49 -1.55 -23.68
C PHE A 2 0.84 -0.80 -22.38
N SER A 3 1.48 -1.47 -21.43
CA SER A 3 1.94 -0.84 -20.18
C SER A 3 2.93 0.29 -20.44
N ASP A 4 3.80 0.15 -21.43
CA ASP A 4 4.78 1.19 -21.77
C ASP A 4 4.09 2.41 -22.40
N GLU A 5 3.04 2.19 -23.17
CA GLU A 5 2.22 3.27 -23.74
C GLU A 5 1.47 4.04 -22.63
N VAL A 6 0.90 3.31 -21.65
CA VAL A 6 0.28 3.92 -20.47
C VAL A 6 1.28 4.77 -19.70
N LEU A 7 2.49 4.24 -19.43
CA LEU A 7 3.54 4.97 -18.74
C LEU A 7 4.05 6.19 -19.51
N ASN A 8 4.23 6.06 -20.81
CA ASN A 8 4.64 7.17 -21.67
C ASN A 8 3.59 8.30 -21.69
N THR A 9 2.31 7.94 -21.74
CA THR A 9 1.23 8.92 -21.69
C THR A 9 1.19 9.60 -20.32
N LEU A 10 1.28 8.83 -19.23
CA LEU A 10 1.34 9.35 -17.88
C LEU A 10 2.52 10.33 -17.69
N SER A 11 3.70 9.99 -18.22
CA SER A 11 4.92 10.82 -18.12
C SER A 11 4.83 12.11 -18.93
N SER A 12 3.98 12.17 -19.95
CA SER A 12 3.87 13.32 -20.87
C SER A 12 2.78 14.31 -20.48
N GLY A 13 1.98 14.02 -19.46
CA GLY A 13 0.84 14.84 -19.04
C GLY A 13 0.68 14.90 -17.53
N ASP A 14 -0.19 15.81 -17.10
CA ASP A 14 -0.59 15.98 -15.70
C ASP A 14 -1.95 15.28 -15.51
N PHE A 15 -1.90 14.07 -14.98
CA PHE A 15 -3.06 13.24 -14.75
C PHE A 15 -3.22 12.97 -13.27
N HIS A 16 -4.37 13.34 -12.70
CA HIS A 16 -4.67 13.10 -11.29
C HIS A 16 -5.48 11.82 -11.06
N GLU A 17 -6.15 11.33 -12.12
CA GLU A 17 -7.03 10.16 -12.03
C GLU A 17 -6.82 9.23 -13.23
N VAL A 18 -6.97 7.93 -12.99
CA VAL A 18 -6.82 6.89 -14.02
C VAL A 18 -7.81 7.10 -15.17
N GLU A 19 -9.03 7.55 -14.86
CA GLU A 19 -10.07 7.84 -15.85
C GLU A 19 -9.66 8.94 -16.82
N GLN A 20 -8.88 9.92 -16.38
CA GLN A 20 -8.36 10.99 -17.24
C GLN A 20 -7.27 10.44 -18.17
N LEU A 21 -6.34 9.64 -17.60
CA LEU A 21 -5.26 9.00 -18.34
C LEU A 21 -5.80 8.06 -19.43
N MET A 22 -6.84 7.30 -19.13
CA MET A 22 -7.39 6.25 -20.01
C MET A 22 -8.36 6.76 -21.08
N LYS A 23 -8.56 8.08 -21.23
CA LYS A 23 -9.41 8.63 -22.28
C LYS A 23 -8.76 8.51 -23.68
N GLY A 24 -9.59 8.28 -24.69
CA GLY A 24 -9.17 8.28 -26.10
C GLY A 24 -8.34 7.03 -26.47
N ASP A 25 -7.19 7.23 -27.10
CA ASP A 25 -6.38 6.16 -27.71
C ASP A 25 -6.03 5.01 -26.76
N LEU A 26 -5.76 5.29 -25.48
CA LEU A 26 -5.43 4.23 -24.52
C LEU A 26 -6.63 3.34 -24.22
N GLN A 27 -7.83 3.91 -24.15
CA GLN A 27 -9.06 3.15 -23.99
C GLN A 27 -9.31 2.23 -25.17
N ASP A 28 -9.19 2.75 -26.40
CA ASP A 28 -9.37 1.96 -27.63
C ASP A 28 -8.36 0.81 -27.74
N LYS A 29 -7.11 1.07 -27.36
CA LYS A 29 -6.04 0.05 -27.34
C LYS A 29 -6.31 -1.01 -26.27
N ARG A 30 -6.77 -0.62 -25.09
CA ARG A 30 -7.18 -1.54 -24.03
C ARG A 30 -8.29 -2.46 -24.51
N GLU A 31 -9.33 -1.93 -25.12
CA GLU A 31 -10.47 -2.72 -25.63
C GLU A 31 -10.05 -3.72 -26.70
N LYS A 32 -9.20 -3.30 -27.64
CA LYS A 32 -8.61 -4.20 -28.64
C LYS A 32 -7.79 -5.32 -28.02
N LEU A 33 -7.03 -4.99 -26.95
CA LEU A 33 -6.21 -5.96 -26.24
C LEU A 33 -7.08 -6.98 -25.48
N ILE A 34 -8.17 -6.53 -24.85
CA ILE A 34 -9.17 -7.39 -24.18
C ILE A 34 -9.80 -8.35 -25.19
N GLN A 35 -10.21 -7.85 -26.37
CA GLN A 35 -10.79 -8.68 -27.44
C GLN A 35 -9.79 -9.73 -27.94
N LYS A 36 -8.51 -9.39 -28.02
CA LYS A 36 -7.45 -10.30 -28.49
C LYS A 36 -7.11 -11.39 -27.48
N LEU A 37 -7.06 -11.05 -26.18
CA LEU A 37 -6.64 -11.95 -25.11
C LEU A 37 -7.80 -12.75 -24.48
N GLY A 38 -9.02 -12.22 -24.58
CA GLY A 38 -10.19 -12.81 -23.91
C GLY A 38 -10.23 -12.56 -22.40
N GLU A 39 -9.36 -11.68 -21.87
CA GLU A 39 -9.24 -11.38 -20.45
C GLU A 39 -9.49 -9.89 -20.20
N ASN A 40 -10.13 -9.58 -19.06
CA ASN A 40 -10.33 -8.20 -18.68
C ASN A 40 -9.02 -7.56 -18.22
N ILE A 41 -8.67 -6.41 -18.81
CA ILE A 41 -7.47 -5.64 -18.48
C ILE A 41 -7.92 -4.29 -17.93
N VAL A 42 -7.41 -3.92 -16.75
CA VAL A 42 -7.73 -2.66 -16.10
C VAL A 42 -6.45 -1.96 -15.66
N VAL A 43 -6.31 -0.68 -15.96
CA VAL A 43 -5.37 0.21 -15.28
C VAL A 43 -6.08 0.67 -14.02
N ARG A 44 -5.68 0.17 -12.85
CA ARG A 44 -6.43 0.34 -11.60
C ARG A 44 -5.93 1.50 -10.76
N ARG A 45 -4.63 1.69 -10.73
CA ARG A 45 -3.95 2.77 -9.98
C ARG A 45 -2.80 3.32 -10.80
N MET A 46 -2.46 4.56 -10.54
CA MET A 46 -1.27 5.22 -11.05
C MET A 46 -0.64 6.02 -9.92
N PHE A 47 0.62 6.31 -10.04
CA PHE A 47 1.36 7.20 -9.15
C PHE A 47 2.26 8.10 -9.99
N GLN A 48 2.20 9.37 -9.70
CA GLN A 48 3.08 10.39 -10.24
C GLN A 48 3.72 11.12 -9.05
N SER A 49 5.05 11.25 -9.04
CA SER A 49 5.73 11.94 -7.95
C SER A 49 5.38 13.42 -7.96
N ASP A 50 5.27 13.99 -6.76
CA ASP A 50 5.04 15.42 -6.58
C ASP A 50 6.23 16.22 -7.12
N ASP A 51 5.97 17.29 -7.89
CA ASP A 51 7.00 18.16 -8.47
C ASP A 51 7.83 18.90 -7.41
N SER A 52 7.34 18.98 -6.16
CA SER A 52 8.08 19.55 -5.03
C SER A 52 9.06 18.57 -4.37
N ALA A 53 9.15 17.34 -4.88
CA ALA A 53 10.10 16.36 -4.37
C ALA A 53 11.52 16.65 -4.85
N ASP A 54 12.46 16.66 -3.92
CA ASP A 54 13.88 16.78 -4.24
C ASP A 54 14.47 15.44 -4.70
N HIS A 55 13.97 14.33 -4.15
CA HIS A 55 14.44 12.98 -4.43
C HIS A 55 13.28 11.99 -4.54
N THR A 56 13.36 11.10 -5.53
CA THR A 56 12.39 10.00 -5.71
C THR A 56 13.11 8.66 -5.59
N GLY A 57 12.68 7.84 -4.64
CA GLY A 57 13.17 6.47 -4.46
C GLY A 57 12.24 5.46 -5.12
N VAL A 58 12.82 4.53 -5.87
CA VAL A 58 12.08 3.42 -6.46
C VAL A 58 12.71 2.11 -5.99
N TYR A 59 11.87 1.19 -5.53
CA TYR A 59 12.26 -0.16 -5.17
C TYR A 59 11.36 -1.18 -5.83
N LEU A 60 11.97 -2.09 -6.59
CA LEU A 60 11.30 -3.28 -7.13
C LEU A 60 11.85 -4.50 -6.41
N HIS A 61 10.98 -5.24 -5.73
CA HIS A 61 11.38 -6.45 -5.02
C HIS A 61 11.83 -7.55 -5.99
N SER A 62 12.75 -8.41 -5.56
CA SER A 62 13.40 -9.44 -6.39
C SER A 62 12.41 -10.40 -7.06
N ASN A 63 11.27 -10.69 -6.41
CA ASN A 63 10.18 -11.50 -6.97
C ASN A 63 9.35 -10.78 -8.04
N LYS A 64 9.60 -9.49 -8.29
CA LYS A 64 8.88 -8.61 -9.22
C LYS A 64 7.36 -8.50 -8.97
N LYS A 65 6.92 -8.81 -7.76
CA LYS A 65 5.51 -8.73 -7.36
C LYS A 65 5.19 -7.50 -6.53
N ILE A 66 6.20 -6.86 -5.94
CA ILE A 66 6.05 -5.67 -5.12
C ILE A 66 6.94 -4.57 -5.70
N ALA A 67 6.35 -3.41 -5.93
CA ALA A 67 7.06 -2.18 -6.30
C ALA A 67 6.64 -1.07 -5.34
N CYS A 68 7.59 -0.22 -4.97
CA CYS A 68 7.33 0.95 -4.15
C CYS A 68 8.03 2.17 -4.74
N VAL A 69 7.32 3.30 -4.68
CA VAL A 69 7.86 4.63 -5.02
C VAL A 69 7.68 5.53 -3.81
N THR A 70 8.68 6.34 -3.49
CA THR A 70 8.59 7.34 -2.43
C THR A 70 9.21 8.65 -2.89
N SER A 71 8.61 9.77 -2.50
CA SER A 71 9.08 11.12 -2.79
C SER A 71 9.52 11.79 -1.48
N LEU A 72 10.74 12.32 -1.48
CA LEU A 72 11.31 13.02 -0.35
C LEU A 72 11.52 14.51 -0.66
N ARG A 73 11.32 15.33 0.35
CA ARG A 73 11.87 16.68 0.43
C ARG A 73 13.14 16.63 1.27
N GLY A 74 14.24 17.18 0.76
CA GLY A 74 15.56 17.02 1.36
C GLY A 74 16.10 15.58 1.27
N GLY A 75 17.19 15.30 1.97
CA GLY A 75 17.80 13.99 1.97
C GLY A 75 18.72 13.73 0.76
N ASN A 76 18.65 12.52 0.23
CA ASN A 76 19.40 12.07 -0.95
C ASN A 76 18.74 10.82 -1.56
N ASP A 77 19.22 10.41 -2.74
CA ASP A 77 18.66 9.26 -3.48
C ASP A 77 18.83 7.93 -2.74
N GLU A 78 19.89 7.77 -1.93
CA GLU A 78 20.09 6.55 -1.14
C GLU A 78 19.03 6.44 -0.04
N ALA A 79 18.77 7.54 0.69
CA ALA A 79 17.72 7.59 1.68
C ALA A 79 16.34 7.34 1.06
N ALA A 80 16.04 7.95 -0.09
CA ALA A 80 14.78 7.74 -0.80
C ALA A 80 14.59 6.26 -1.17
N LYS A 81 15.62 5.62 -1.71
CA LYS A 81 15.60 4.19 -2.06
C LYS A 81 15.46 3.29 -0.83
N ASP A 82 16.13 3.62 0.26
CA ASP A 82 16.08 2.87 1.51
C ASP A 82 14.68 2.93 2.14
N ILE A 83 14.04 4.10 2.10
CA ILE A 83 12.64 4.26 2.54
C ILE A 83 11.70 3.47 1.62
N ALA A 84 11.86 3.55 0.29
CA ALA A 84 11.04 2.77 -0.65
C ALA A 84 11.15 1.25 -0.39
N MET A 85 12.35 0.76 -0.11
CA MET A 85 12.57 -0.65 0.23
C MET A 85 11.90 -1.02 1.57
N HIS A 86 12.00 -0.16 2.58
CA HIS A 86 11.34 -0.37 3.86
C HIS A 86 9.81 -0.43 3.70
N ILE A 87 9.22 0.52 2.97
CA ILE A 87 7.77 0.55 2.69
C ILE A 87 7.33 -0.71 1.96
N ALA A 88 8.10 -1.19 0.97
CA ALA A 88 7.80 -2.44 0.27
C ALA A 88 7.72 -3.65 1.21
N ALA A 89 8.49 -3.66 2.30
CA ALA A 89 8.55 -4.75 3.27
C ALA A 89 7.50 -4.64 4.38
N THR A 90 7.12 -3.43 4.79
CA THR A 90 6.31 -3.21 5.99
C THR A 90 4.89 -2.73 5.72
N ASP A 91 4.61 -2.28 4.49
CA ASP A 91 3.29 -1.81 4.05
C ASP A 91 2.63 -0.81 5.03
N PRO A 92 3.26 0.32 5.33
CA PRO A 92 2.67 1.30 6.23
C PRO A 92 1.42 1.92 5.61
N LEU A 93 0.42 2.17 6.43
CA LEU A 93 -0.83 2.80 6.00
C LEU A 93 -0.69 4.32 5.83
N ALA A 94 0.18 4.95 6.62
CA ALA A 94 0.35 6.40 6.68
C ALA A 94 1.81 6.79 6.91
N ILE A 95 2.18 8.03 6.56
CA ILE A 95 3.53 8.55 6.80
C ILE A 95 3.76 8.73 8.30
N SER A 96 2.82 9.35 8.99
CA SER A 96 2.92 9.59 10.44
C SER A 96 1.62 9.20 11.17
N PRO A 97 1.63 9.11 12.51
CA PRO A 97 0.43 8.87 13.31
C PRO A 97 -0.72 9.83 13.05
N ASN A 98 -0.41 11.08 12.68
CA ASN A 98 -1.42 12.11 12.43
C ASN A 98 -2.09 11.98 11.06
N ASP A 99 -1.51 11.20 10.15
CA ASP A 99 -2.02 11.00 8.79
C ASP A 99 -2.95 9.78 8.71
N ILE A 100 -3.12 9.03 9.81
CA ILE A 100 -4.03 7.88 9.84
C ILE A 100 -5.48 8.42 9.86
N PRO A 101 -6.35 7.97 8.91
CA PRO A 101 -7.75 8.35 8.92
C PRO A 101 -8.45 8.00 10.23
N ILE A 102 -9.23 8.94 10.76
CA ILE A 102 -9.89 8.76 12.08
C ILE A 102 -10.84 7.56 12.07
N GLU A 103 -11.50 7.29 10.94
CA GLU A 103 -12.43 6.18 10.77
C GLU A 103 -11.73 4.81 10.94
N ILE A 104 -10.46 4.73 10.53
CA ILE A 104 -9.65 3.50 10.72
C ILE A 104 -9.31 3.34 12.21
N LEU A 105 -8.89 4.41 12.87
CA LEU A 105 -8.57 4.37 14.31
C LEU A 105 -9.79 4.01 15.16
N GLU A 106 -10.96 4.56 14.84
CA GLU A 106 -12.21 4.27 15.55
C GLU A 106 -12.62 2.80 15.34
N LYS A 107 -12.57 2.31 14.10
CA LYS A 107 -12.87 0.90 13.78
C LYS A 107 -11.94 -0.08 14.50
N GLU A 108 -10.63 0.18 14.48
CA GLU A 108 -9.67 -0.67 15.19
C GLU A 108 -9.87 -0.63 16.70
N LYS A 109 -10.20 0.54 17.25
CA LYS A 109 -10.53 0.68 18.67
C LYS A 109 -11.75 -0.16 19.05
N GLU A 110 -12.84 -0.12 18.27
CA GLU A 110 -14.04 -0.95 18.47
C GLU A 110 -13.69 -2.45 18.45
N ILE A 111 -12.84 -2.87 17.52
CA ILE A 111 -12.36 -4.27 17.43
C ILE A 111 -11.59 -4.64 18.71
N PHE A 112 -10.68 -3.76 19.18
CA PHE A 112 -9.92 -4.01 20.40
C PHE A 112 -10.79 -4.00 21.66
N GLU A 113 -11.82 -3.16 21.73
CA GLU A 113 -12.81 -3.16 22.82
C GLU A 113 -13.59 -4.48 22.84
N ALA A 114 -14.10 -4.95 21.69
CA ALA A 114 -14.79 -6.22 21.57
C ALA A 114 -13.89 -7.40 21.99
N GLN A 115 -12.65 -7.47 21.51
CA GLN A 115 -11.68 -8.50 21.88
C GLN A 115 -11.29 -8.49 23.36
N SER A 116 -11.41 -7.34 24.02
CA SER A 116 -11.01 -7.18 25.41
C SER A 116 -12.17 -7.33 26.39
N ALA A 117 -13.43 -7.29 25.89
CA ALA A 117 -14.64 -7.40 26.70
C ALA A 117 -14.69 -8.73 27.47
N ASP A 118 -14.31 -9.83 26.83
CA ASP A 118 -14.38 -11.18 27.41
C ASP A 118 -13.15 -11.55 28.25
N SER A 119 -12.26 -10.59 28.52
CA SER A 119 -11.01 -10.85 29.26
C SER A 119 -11.20 -11.16 30.75
N GLY A 120 -12.40 -10.95 31.31
CA GLY A 120 -12.69 -11.11 32.73
C GLY A 120 -11.98 -10.12 33.66
N LYS A 121 -11.35 -9.07 33.09
CA LYS A 121 -10.60 -8.07 33.87
C LYS A 121 -11.48 -6.89 34.28
N PRO A 122 -11.10 -6.16 35.34
CA PRO A 122 -11.75 -4.90 35.73
C PRO A 122 -11.78 -3.89 34.57
N LYS A 123 -12.85 -3.07 34.52
CA LYS A 123 -13.07 -2.12 33.40
C LYS A 123 -11.90 -1.15 33.17
N ASP A 124 -11.29 -0.65 34.23
CA ASP A 124 -10.12 0.24 34.20
C ASP A 124 -8.88 -0.44 33.58
N ILE A 125 -8.72 -1.73 33.79
CA ILE A 125 -7.66 -2.53 33.18
C ILE A 125 -7.97 -2.74 31.68
N VAL A 126 -9.23 -3.02 31.32
CA VAL A 126 -9.66 -3.19 29.93
C VAL A 126 -9.41 -1.91 29.12
N VAL A 127 -9.76 -0.74 29.68
CA VAL A 127 -9.48 0.56 29.02
C VAL A 127 -8.01 0.73 28.72
N LYS A 128 -7.12 0.50 29.67
CA LYS A 128 -5.66 0.58 29.46
C LYS A 128 -5.13 -0.43 28.45
N MET A 129 -5.73 -1.63 28.39
CA MET A 129 -5.38 -2.63 27.40
C MET A 129 -5.76 -2.16 25.99
N VAL A 130 -6.93 -1.58 25.82
CA VAL A 130 -7.39 -1.04 24.53
C VAL A 130 -6.49 0.12 24.09
N GLU A 131 -6.20 1.08 24.99
CA GLU A 131 -5.27 2.18 24.70
C GLU A 131 -3.89 1.67 24.27
N GLY A 132 -3.36 0.65 24.97
CA GLY A 132 -2.10 0.02 24.61
C GLY A 132 -2.11 -0.65 23.24
N LYS A 133 -3.20 -1.34 22.90
CA LYS A 133 -3.38 -1.96 21.57
C LYS A 133 -3.49 -0.92 20.45
N VAL A 134 -4.28 0.15 20.67
CA VAL A 134 -4.39 1.26 19.70
C VAL A 134 -3.04 1.93 19.48
N LYS A 135 -2.29 2.22 20.57
CA LYS A 135 -0.95 2.79 20.45
C LYS A 135 0.01 1.89 19.68
N LYS A 136 -0.06 0.58 19.90
CA LYS A 136 0.74 -0.40 19.17
C LYS A 136 0.35 -0.41 17.69
N PHE A 137 -0.93 -0.48 17.37
CA PHE A 137 -1.43 -0.42 16.00
C PHE A 137 -0.94 0.85 15.27
N VAL A 138 -1.12 2.03 15.87
CA VAL A 138 -0.63 3.30 15.33
C VAL A 138 0.86 3.24 15.00
N SER A 139 1.67 2.67 15.91
CA SER A 139 3.12 2.53 15.70
C SER A 139 3.45 1.52 14.58
N GLU A 140 2.66 0.48 14.41
CA GLU A 140 2.87 -0.54 13.37
C GLU A 140 2.50 -0.05 11.97
N VAL A 141 1.47 0.81 11.85
CA VAL A 141 0.99 1.28 10.55
C VAL A 141 1.53 2.65 10.13
N SER A 142 2.29 3.34 11.00
CA SER A 142 2.89 4.64 10.69
C SER A 142 4.35 4.49 10.31
N LEU A 143 4.70 4.86 9.08
CA LEU A 143 6.05 4.75 8.55
C LEU A 143 7.12 5.32 9.50
N THR A 144 6.91 6.54 10.03
CA THR A 144 7.89 7.21 10.89
C THR A 144 8.12 6.52 12.23
N GLU A 145 7.15 5.70 12.70
CA GLU A 145 7.22 4.98 13.98
C GLU A 145 7.74 3.55 13.84
N GLN A 146 7.91 3.05 12.60
CA GLN A 146 8.43 1.70 12.34
C GLN A 146 9.95 1.63 12.53
N ASP A 147 10.43 0.46 12.93
CA ASP A 147 11.85 0.17 13.00
C ASP A 147 12.40 -0.16 11.61
N PHE A 148 13.53 0.44 11.23
CA PHE A 148 14.07 0.31 9.88
C PHE A 148 14.48 -1.13 9.56
N VAL A 149 14.02 -1.67 8.44
CA VAL A 149 14.24 -3.09 8.09
C VAL A 149 15.71 -3.49 7.94
N LYS A 150 16.61 -2.55 7.61
CA LYS A 150 18.05 -2.80 7.54
C LYS A 150 18.74 -2.68 8.90
N ASP A 151 18.15 -1.92 9.82
CA ASP A 151 18.69 -1.68 11.17
C ASP A 151 17.53 -1.55 12.18
N PRO A 152 17.04 -2.67 12.73
CA PRO A 152 15.89 -2.69 13.65
C PRO A 152 16.10 -1.92 14.96
N GLY A 153 17.30 -1.40 15.21
CA GLY A 153 17.60 -0.52 16.33
C GLY A 153 17.32 0.96 16.06
N VAL A 154 16.99 1.32 14.80
CA VAL A 154 16.80 2.69 14.35
C VAL A 154 15.39 2.86 13.78
N LYS A 155 14.64 3.83 14.31
CA LYS A 155 13.34 4.18 13.73
C LYS A 155 13.51 4.98 12.44
N ILE A 156 12.55 4.82 11.52
CA ILE A 156 12.51 5.59 10.26
C ILE A 156 12.58 7.09 10.53
N LYS A 157 11.90 7.60 11.56
CA LYS A 157 11.97 9.00 11.96
C LYS A 157 13.42 9.47 12.15
N PHE A 158 14.23 8.70 12.89
CA PHE A 158 15.64 9.07 13.13
C PHE A 158 16.49 9.01 11.85
N LEU A 159 16.17 8.06 10.94
CA LEU A 159 16.82 7.98 9.64
C LEU A 159 16.51 9.23 8.79
N LEU A 160 15.25 9.67 8.80
CA LEU A 160 14.81 10.87 8.10
C LEU A 160 15.48 12.13 8.69
N ASP A 161 15.44 12.29 10.02
CA ASP A 161 16.08 13.42 10.73
C ASP A 161 17.59 13.51 10.43
N LYS A 162 18.29 12.37 10.47
CA LYS A 162 19.73 12.28 10.17
C LYS A 162 20.06 12.75 8.75
N ASN A 163 19.16 12.51 7.80
CA ASN A 163 19.35 12.90 6.40
C ASN A 163 18.74 14.28 6.09
N ASN A 164 18.16 14.98 7.07
CA ASN A 164 17.35 16.19 6.85
C ASN A 164 16.29 15.98 5.77
N ALA A 165 15.60 14.84 5.83
CA ALA A 165 14.63 14.40 4.86
C ALA A 165 13.21 14.35 5.45
N GLN A 166 12.23 14.59 4.61
CA GLN A 166 10.82 14.40 4.91
C GLN A 166 10.16 13.59 3.79
N VAL A 167 9.42 12.55 4.15
CA VAL A 167 8.57 11.84 3.18
C VAL A 167 7.38 12.73 2.83
N ILE A 168 7.18 13.00 1.54
CA ILE A 168 6.03 13.77 1.03
C ILE A 168 4.89 12.83 0.70
N GLN A 169 5.22 11.75 -0.03
CA GLN A 169 4.27 10.74 -0.46
C GLN A 169 4.98 9.43 -0.74
N PHE A 170 4.23 8.36 -0.72
CA PHE A 170 4.67 7.06 -1.20
C PHE A 170 3.49 6.29 -1.80
N GLU A 171 3.80 5.32 -2.65
CA GLU A 171 2.83 4.35 -3.14
C GLU A 171 3.49 2.97 -3.21
N ARG A 172 2.76 1.96 -2.76
CA ARG A 172 3.13 0.55 -2.84
C ARG A 172 2.16 -0.19 -3.74
N PHE A 173 2.69 -0.96 -4.65
CA PHE A 173 1.94 -1.81 -5.56
C PHE A 173 2.30 -3.26 -5.33
N GLU A 174 1.30 -4.11 -5.15
CA GLU A 174 1.49 -5.55 -5.04
C GLU A 174 0.62 -6.29 -6.06
N VAL A 175 1.20 -7.30 -6.71
CA VAL A 175 0.47 -8.15 -7.66
C VAL A 175 -0.56 -8.98 -6.92
N GLY A 176 -1.82 -8.87 -7.33
CA GLY A 176 -2.95 -9.56 -6.71
C GLY A 176 -3.65 -8.77 -5.61
N GLU A 177 -3.14 -7.61 -5.22
CA GLU A 177 -3.76 -6.75 -4.23
C GLU A 177 -5.17 -6.30 -4.68
N GLY A 178 -6.16 -6.41 -3.77
CA GLY A 178 -7.55 -6.01 -4.01
C GLY A 178 -8.30 -6.86 -5.05
N ILE A 179 -7.77 -8.03 -5.41
CA ILE A 179 -8.50 -9.03 -6.17
C ILE A 179 -9.16 -9.95 -5.15
N GLU A 180 -10.50 -9.92 -5.09
CA GLU A 180 -11.25 -10.94 -4.37
C GLU A 180 -11.02 -12.28 -5.09
N VAL A 181 -10.22 -13.14 -4.49
CA VAL A 181 -10.14 -14.54 -4.92
C VAL A 181 -11.43 -15.18 -4.40
N GLU A 182 -12.39 -15.45 -5.28
CA GLU A 182 -13.47 -16.36 -4.93
C GLU A 182 -12.81 -17.66 -4.47
N GLU A 183 -12.93 -17.98 -3.19
CA GLU A 183 -12.62 -19.32 -2.68
C GLU A 183 -13.60 -20.28 -3.37
N THR A 184 -13.23 -20.74 -4.57
CA THR A 184 -13.91 -21.86 -5.18
C THR A 184 -13.69 -23.05 -4.25
N ASP A 185 -14.74 -23.44 -3.53
CA ASP A 185 -14.72 -24.67 -2.75
C ASP A 185 -14.58 -25.85 -3.73
N PHE A 186 -13.31 -26.14 -4.04
CA PHE A 186 -12.93 -27.22 -4.96
C PHE A 186 -13.57 -28.55 -4.54
N ALA A 187 -13.80 -28.77 -3.24
CA ALA A 187 -14.47 -29.94 -2.71
C ALA A 187 -15.96 -29.96 -3.12
N ALA A 188 -16.63 -28.80 -3.07
CA ALA A 188 -18.02 -28.68 -3.51
C ALA A 188 -18.16 -28.84 -5.02
N GLU A 189 -17.20 -28.32 -5.80
CA GLU A 189 -17.20 -28.44 -7.26
C GLU A 189 -16.98 -29.89 -7.70
N VAL A 190 -16.04 -30.61 -7.10
CA VAL A 190 -15.80 -32.06 -7.33
C VAL A 190 -17.02 -32.87 -6.91
N MET A 191 -17.66 -32.58 -5.77
CA MET A 191 -18.88 -33.28 -5.36
C MET A 191 -20.07 -33.03 -6.31
N SER A 192 -20.16 -31.84 -6.89
CA SER A 192 -21.21 -31.53 -7.87
C SER A 192 -21.03 -32.29 -9.19
N GLN A 193 -19.78 -32.55 -9.61
CA GLN A 193 -19.47 -33.35 -10.81
C GLN A 193 -19.73 -34.84 -10.60
N ILE A 194 -19.43 -35.37 -9.43
CA ILE A 194 -19.67 -36.80 -9.09
C ILE A 194 -21.18 -37.10 -9.03
N LYS A 195 -22.03 -36.16 -8.62
CA LYS A 195 -23.49 -36.32 -8.58
C LYS A 195 -24.20 -36.25 -9.94
N LYS A 196 -23.48 -35.81 -10.99
CA LYS A 196 -24.01 -35.72 -12.36
C LYS A 196 -23.60 -36.89 -13.27
N SER A 197 -22.77 -37.79 -12.76
CA SER A 197 -22.42 -39.06 -13.41
C SER A 197 -23.21 -40.22 -12.82
#